data_39123dbedcc2098ede3830f7f3eb9747
#
_entry.id   39123dbedcc2098ede3830f7f3eb9747
#
_cell.length_a   1.000
_cell.length_b   1.000
_cell.length_c   1.000
_cell.angle_alpha   90.00
_cell.angle_beta   90.00
_cell.angle_gamma   90.00
#
_symmetry.space_group_name_H-M   'P 1'
#
loop_
_entity.id
_entity.type
_entity.pdbx_description
1 polymer ?
#
loop_
_entity_poly.entity_id
_entity_poly.type
_entity_poly.pdbx_seq_one_letter_code
_entity_poly.pdbx_strand_id
1 'polypeptide(L)'
;MLAKLPSFENYSYSCTEIPNTVFFNRIYFLNAIYLVPTLVLNIWIFIILRIRHADFYKNNLTFSIITLDTVVAIIHIFLDLSVVRLFLYFPQFCPQFSQYFINYPIINDIIFPLYNYCRVSKTVTQSAIILSRLGCVKKPMKSDKLSRKLTPLIIPTTVFLPILVILNTVISKKEVVFWYGGFFTIYHRKFVWVSLSSLHLTFLFFAIAIFIFSSIMIVRHLPPHNELAERNCIIHAVLAVFGFSLQGFFQSYYALFRFQEWFPDFVIHGQFVIYDVMTVG
;
A
#
# COMPACT_ATOMS: atom_id res chain seq x y z
N MET A 1 -11.91 -31.86 4.53
CA MET A 1 -11.51 -31.59 5.91
C MET A 1 -11.30 -30.10 6.06
N LEU A 2 -12.29 -29.35 6.53
CA LEU A 2 -12.14 -27.95 6.93
C LEU A 2 -11.43 -27.99 8.28
N ALA A 3 -10.12 -27.76 8.30
CA ALA A 3 -9.39 -27.58 9.53
C ALA A 3 -10.09 -26.43 10.29
N LYS A 4 -10.60 -26.72 11.48
CA LYS A 4 -11.03 -25.68 12.42
C LYS A 4 -9.86 -24.70 12.51
N LEU A 5 -10.10 -23.46 12.10
CA LEU A 5 -9.19 -22.36 12.41
C LEU A 5 -8.93 -22.44 13.90
N PRO A 6 -7.65 -22.47 14.36
CA PRO A 6 -7.38 -22.31 15.77
C PRO A 6 -8.12 -21.04 16.21
N SER A 7 -9.00 -21.20 17.17
CA SER A 7 -9.71 -20.07 17.74
C SER A 7 -8.64 -19.14 18.29
N PHE A 8 -8.66 -17.88 17.87
CA PHE A 8 -7.82 -16.82 18.45
C PHE A 8 -8.09 -16.61 19.96
N GLU A 9 -8.98 -17.39 20.52
CA GLU A 9 -9.33 -17.41 21.95
C GLU A 9 -8.15 -17.69 22.89
N ASN A 10 -7.04 -18.26 22.39
CA ASN A 10 -5.85 -18.51 23.21
C ASN A 10 -4.82 -17.37 23.20
N TYR A 11 -5.01 -16.30 22.41
CA TYR A 11 -4.15 -15.13 22.41
C TYR A 11 -4.82 -13.94 23.12
N SER A 12 -5.33 -14.16 24.33
CA SER A 12 -5.71 -13.04 25.20
C SER A 12 -4.47 -12.37 25.80
N TYR A 13 -3.61 -11.84 24.93
CA TYR A 13 -2.62 -10.88 25.39
C TYR A 13 -3.38 -9.64 25.84
N SER A 14 -3.33 -9.36 27.11
CA SER A 14 -3.84 -8.11 27.66
C SER A 14 -2.82 -7.00 27.42
N CYS A 15 -3.25 -5.74 27.42
CA CYS A 15 -2.33 -4.59 27.39
C CYS A 15 -1.29 -4.60 28.52
N THR A 16 -1.41 -5.53 29.50
CA THR A 16 -0.55 -5.65 30.68
C THR A 16 0.72 -6.46 30.43
N GLU A 17 0.78 -7.28 29.39
CA GLU A 17 1.96 -8.03 29.01
C GLU A 17 2.89 -7.15 28.19
N ILE A 18 3.69 -6.34 28.86
CA ILE A 18 4.65 -5.42 28.21
C ILE A 18 6.03 -6.10 28.18
N PRO A 19 6.43 -6.76 27.10
CA PRO A 19 7.82 -7.14 26.92
C PRO A 19 8.69 -5.88 26.78
N ASN A 20 9.60 -5.60 26.22
CA ASN A 20 10.53 -4.50 26.15
C ASN A 20 9.91 -3.24 25.44
N THR A 21 9.24 -2.33 26.18
CA THR A 21 8.68 -1.07 25.67
C THR A 21 9.70 -0.21 24.94
N VAL A 22 10.93 -0.17 25.43
CA VAL A 22 12.01 0.63 24.83
C VAL A 22 12.34 0.13 23.41
N PHE A 23 12.33 -1.18 23.21
CA PHE A 23 12.58 -1.77 21.89
C PHE A 23 11.49 -1.39 20.88
N PHE A 24 10.22 -1.52 21.25
CA PHE A 24 9.09 -1.18 20.36
C PHE A 24 9.03 0.32 20.05
N ASN A 25 9.26 1.17 21.04
CA ASN A 25 9.33 2.61 20.80
C ASN A 25 10.47 2.97 19.82
N ARG A 26 11.63 2.31 19.91
CA ARG A 26 12.73 2.51 18.96
C ARG A 26 12.34 2.12 17.53
N ILE A 27 11.62 1.01 17.35
CA ILE A 27 11.12 0.60 16.03
C ILE A 27 10.19 1.67 15.44
N TYR A 28 9.28 2.23 16.25
CA TYR A 28 8.41 3.30 15.78
C TYR A 28 9.22 4.53 15.33
N PHE A 29 10.17 4.99 16.12
CA PHE A 29 10.99 6.14 15.76
C PHE A 29 11.85 5.88 14.53
N LEU A 30 12.41 4.69 14.36
CA LEU A 30 13.14 4.31 13.16
C LEU A 30 12.23 4.39 11.92
N ASN A 31 10.99 3.93 12.03
CA ASN A 31 10.01 4.06 10.94
C ASN A 31 9.65 5.54 10.68
N ALA A 32 9.47 6.35 11.71
CA ALA A 32 9.16 7.76 11.56
C ALA A 32 10.28 8.56 10.87
N ILE A 33 11.55 8.19 11.06
CA ILE A 33 12.72 8.87 10.43
C ILE A 33 12.62 8.93 8.91
N TYR A 34 12.08 7.91 8.26
CA TYR A 34 11.93 7.93 6.80
C TYR A 34 10.51 8.25 6.34
N LEU A 35 9.48 7.87 7.10
CA LEU A 35 8.08 8.13 6.72
C LEU A 35 7.70 9.61 6.84
N VAL A 36 8.19 10.32 7.86
CA VAL A 36 7.88 11.76 8.02
C VAL A 36 8.47 12.59 6.88
N PRO A 37 9.75 12.46 6.51
CA PRO A 37 10.28 13.15 5.32
C PRO A 37 9.54 12.78 4.04
N THR A 38 9.14 11.50 3.87
CA THR A 38 8.35 11.05 2.73
C THR A 38 6.97 11.72 2.70
N LEU A 39 6.31 11.84 3.84
CA LEU A 39 5.04 12.56 3.95
C LEU A 39 5.19 14.03 3.51
N VAL A 40 6.21 14.72 4.02
CA VAL A 40 6.52 16.10 3.65
C VAL A 40 6.78 16.23 2.15
N LEU A 41 7.57 15.30 1.58
CA LEU A 41 7.85 15.28 0.14
C LEU A 41 6.58 15.08 -0.70
N ASN A 42 5.70 14.15 -0.32
CA ASN A 42 4.44 13.93 -1.00
C ASN A 42 3.51 15.17 -0.92
N ILE A 43 3.43 15.82 0.23
CA ILE A 43 2.69 17.08 0.38
C ILE A 43 3.27 18.16 -0.54
N TRP A 44 4.59 18.27 -0.62
CA TRP A 44 5.28 19.22 -1.49
C TRP A 44 5.00 18.95 -2.97
N ILE A 45 5.08 17.69 -3.41
CA ILE A 45 4.73 17.28 -4.78
C ILE A 45 3.27 17.63 -5.09
N PHE A 46 2.34 17.34 -4.17
CA PHE A 46 0.93 17.70 -4.34
C PHE A 46 0.74 19.21 -4.53
N ILE A 47 1.41 20.05 -3.73
CA ILE A 47 1.36 21.51 -3.83
C ILE A 47 1.87 21.97 -5.18
N ILE A 48 3.01 21.43 -5.66
CA ILE A 48 3.56 21.77 -6.97
C ILE A 48 2.57 21.42 -8.09
N LEU A 49 2.03 20.20 -8.08
CA LEU A 49 1.19 19.70 -9.17
C LEU A 49 -0.20 20.33 -9.21
N ARG A 50 -0.78 20.70 -8.06
CA ARG A 50 -2.19 21.13 -7.98
C ARG A 50 -2.39 22.57 -7.60
N ILE A 51 -1.40 23.22 -7.00
CA ILE A 51 -1.53 24.61 -6.55
C ILE A 51 -0.61 25.51 -7.39
N ARG A 52 0.70 25.22 -7.38
CA ARG A 52 1.68 26.14 -7.98
C ARG A 52 1.67 26.10 -9.51
N HIS A 53 1.51 24.95 -10.13
CA HIS A 53 1.58 24.75 -11.58
C HIS A 53 0.36 23.98 -12.11
N ALA A 54 -0.82 24.21 -11.52
CA ALA A 54 -2.04 23.49 -11.86
C ALA A 54 -2.40 23.55 -13.34
N ASP A 55 -2.27 24.71 -13.98
CA ASP A 55 -2.64 24.90 -15.39
C ASP A 55 -1.76 24.11 -16.36
N PHE A 56 -0.49 23.91 -16.00
CA PHE A 56 0.43 23.11 -16.82
C PHE A 56 0.13 21.61 -16.71
N TYR A 57 -0.17 21.13 -15.51
CA TYR A 57 -0.26 19.68 -15.25
C TYR A 57 -1.68 19.08 -15.36
N LYS A 58 -2.74 19.88 -15.20
CA LYS A 58 -4.11 19.36 -15.07
C LYS A 58 -4.64 18.58 -16.27
N ASN A 59 -4.13 18.88 -17.47
CA ASN A 59 -4.59 18.25 -18.71
C ASN A 59 -3.77 17.02 -19.12
N ASN A 60 -2.75 16.66 -18.34
CA ASN A 60 -1.90 15.51 -18.63
C ASN A 60 -2.30 14.31 -17.75
N LEU A 61 -2.64 13.19 -18.39
CA LEU A 61 -3.07 11.96 -17.72
C LEU A 61 -2.04 11.46 -16.69
N THR A 62 -0.75 11.44 -17.08
CA THR A 62 0.31 10.94 -16.19
C THR A 62 0.41 11.76 -14.91
N PHE A 63 0.37 13.09 -15.01
CA PHE A 63 0.39 13.95 -13.83
C PHE A 63 -0.89 13.86 -12.98
N SER A 64 -2.03 13.61 -13.62
CA SER A 64 -3.27 13.35 -12.88
C SER A 64 -3.19 12.06 -12.06
N ILE A 65 -2.60 11.00 -12.62
CA ILE A 65 -2.38 9.74 -11.89
C ILE A 65 -1.33 9.92 -10.79
N ILE A 66 -0.22 10.63 -11.05
CA ILE A 66 0.79 10.96 -10.03
C ILE A 66 0.16 11.76 -8.89
N THR A 67 -0.72 12.71 -9.17
CA THR A 67 -1.44 13.45 -8.12
C THR A 67 -2.30 12.53 -7.27
N LEU A 68 -3.03 11.60 -7.89
CA LEU A 68 -3.84 10.61 -7.18
C LEU A 68 -2.96 9.70 -6.30
N ASP A 69 -1.85 9.21 -6.85
CA ASP A 69 -0.86 8.41 -6.13
C ASP A 69 -0.29 9.14 -4.91
N THR A 70 0.02 10.42 -5.07
CA THR A 70 0.51 11.29 -4.00
C THR A 70 -0.53 11.49 -2.88
N VAL A 71 -1.81 11.71 -3.24
CA VAL A 71 -2.90 11.82 -2.24
C VAL A 71 -3.06 10.52 -1.47
N VAL A 72 -3.06 9.40 -2.17
CA VAL A 72 -3.12 8.06 -1.56
C VAL A 72 -1.94 7.83 -0.62
N ALA A 73 -0.72 8.21 -1.03
CA ALA A 73 0.47 8.12 -0.19
C ALA A 73 0.37 8.96 1.09
N ILE A 74 -0.10 10.21 0.99
CA ILE A 74 -0.30 11.09 2.14
C ILE A 74 -1.27 10.46 3.15
N ILE A 75 -2.43 9.99 2.67
CA ILE A 75 -3.44 9.36 3.53
C ILE A 75 -2.88 8.08 4.16
N HIS A 76 -2.20 7.24 3.35
CA HIS A 76 -1.61 5.99 3.83
C HIS A 76 -0.57 6.22 4.94
N ILE A 77 0.42 7.10 4.70
CA ILE A 77 1.48 7.37 5.67
C ILE A 77 0.89 7.98 6.95
N PHE A 78 -0.09 8.87 6.82
CA PHE A 78 -0.77 9.47 7.97
C PHE A 78 -1.46 8.40 8.81
N LEU A 79 -2.26 7.52 8.21
CA LEU A 79 -2.95 6.43 8.92
C LEU A 79 -1.97 5.42 9.51
N ASP A 80 -0.90 5.12 8.79
CA ASP A 80 0.12 4.17 9.23
C ASP A 80 0.84 4.68 10.49
N LEU A 81 1.30 5.93 10.48
CA LEU A 81 1.98 6.51 11.62
C LEU A 81 1.05 6.79 12.81
N SER A 82 -0.14 7.37 12.56
CA SER A 82 -1.00 7.88 13.63
C SER A 82 -1.93 6.82 14.24
N VAL A 83 -2.21 5.73 13.52
CA VAL A 83 -3.15 4.71 13.97
C VAL A 83 -2.48 3.34 14.04
N VAL A 84 -2.00 2.81 12.91
CA VAL A 84 -1.57 1.41 12.86
C VAL A 84 -0.31 1.18 13.68
N ARG A 85 0.74 1.93 13.43
CA ARG A 85 2.04 1.76 14.13
C ARG A 85 2.04 2.37 15.51
N LEU A 86 1.34 3.49 15.71
CA LEU A 86 1.25 4.10 17.02
C LEU A 86 0.69 3.11 18.05
N PHE A 87 -0.44 2.48 17.73
CA PHE A 87 -1.08 1.54 18.66
C PHE A 87 -0.38 0.19 18.75
N LEU A 88 0.38 -0.20 17.72
CA LEU A 88 1.17 -1.42 17.74
C LEU A 88 2.45 -1.26 18.55
N TYR A 89 3.13 -0.11 18.46
CA TYR A 89 4.48 0.08 19.00
C TYR A 89 4.54 0.93 20.28
N PHE A 90 3.41 1.54 20.71
CA PHE A 90 3.31 2.26 21.98
C PHE A 90 2.32 1.60 22.94
N PRO A 91 2.79 0.59 23.72
CA PRO A 91 1.91 -0.16 24.63
C PRO A 91 1.20 0.72 25.68
N GLN A 92 1.80 1.84 26.05
CA GLN A 92 1.22 2.80 27.00
C GLN A 92 -0.12 3.39 26.54
N PHE A 93 -0.39 3.43 25.25
CA PHE A 93 -1.66 3.87 24.70
C PHE A 93 -2.70 2.74 24.57
N CYS A 94 -2.26 1.46 24.72
CA CYS A 94 -3.12 0.31 24.53
C CYS A 94 -4.36 0.32 25.43
N PRO A 95 -4.31 0.54 26.77
CA PRO A 95 -5.49 0.41 27.62
C PRO A 95 -6.59 1.40 27.28
N GLN A 96 -6.21 2.63 26.94
CA GLN A 96 -7.18 3.71 26.66
C GLN A 96 -7.79 3.57 25.28
N PHE A 97 -6.93 3.42 24.25
CA PHE A 97 -7.39 3.39 22.87
C PHE A 97 -8.03 2.07 22.45
N SER A 98 -7.57 0.92 22.97
CA SER A 98 -8.20 -0.37 22.65
C SER A 98 -9.66 -0.40 23.08
N GLN A 99 -9.98 0.09 24.29
CA GLN A 99 -11.35 0.21 24.77
C GLN A 99 -12.19 1.14 23.89
N TYR A 100 -11.60 2.27 23.43
CA TYR A 100 -12.26 3.17 22.52
C TYR A 100 -12.60 2.51 21.18
N PHE A 101 -11.67 1.76 20.59
CA PHE A 101 -11.90 1.02 19.35
C PHE A 101 -12.89 -0.14 19.50
N ILE A 102 -12.97 -0.78 20.68
CA ILE A 102 -13.94 -1.82 20.99
C ILE A 102 -15.34 -1.22 21.16
N ASN A 103 -15.45 -0.09 21.88
CA ASN A 103 -16.73 0.57 22.15
C ASN A 103 -17.32 1.27 20.92
N TYR A 104 -16.48 1.71 20.00
CA TYR A 104 -16.88 2.40 18.77
C TYR A 104 -16.42 1.64 17.51
N PRO A 105 -17.02 0.47 17.20
CA PRO A 105 -16.60 -0.38 16.08
C PRO A 105 -16.64 0.31 14.72
N ILE A 106 -17.49 1.36 14.56
CA ILE A 106 -17.56 2.14 13.32
C ILE A 106 -16.21 2.76 12.93
N ILE A 107 -15.36 3.06 13.91
CA ILE A 107 -14.00 3.59 13.67
C ILE A 107 -13.16 2.54 12.93
N ASN A 108 -13.19 1.30 13.39
CA ASN A 108 -12.54 0.18 12.72
C ASN A 108 -13.13 -0.09 11.34
N ASP A 109 -14.46 0.09 11.19
CA ASP A 109 -15.17 -0.12 9.94
C ASP A 109 -14.80 0.91 8.87
N ILE A 110 -14.26 2.06 9.26
CA ILE A 110 -13.78 3.11 8.34
C ILE A 110 -12.27 3.02 8.16
N ILE A 111 -11.50 3.04 9.25
CA ILE A 111 -10.03 3.17 9.21
C ILE A 111 -9.38 1.95 8.56
N PHE A 112 -9.79 0.74 8.94
CA PHE A 112 -9.17 -0.48 8.46
C PHE A 112 -9.38 -0.72 6.94
N PRO A 113 -10.59 -0.57 6.36
CA PRO A 113 -10.76 -0.59 4.92
C PRO A 113 -10.03 0.54 4.20
N LEU A 114 -10.03 1.76 4.75
CA LEU A 114 -9.34 2.91 4.15
C LEU A 114 -7.82 2.67 4.07
N TYR A 115 -7.23 2.13 5.13
CA TYR A 115 -5.83 1.76 5.14
C TYR A 115 -5.49 0.71 4.07
N ASN A 116 -6.29 -0.36 3.97
CA ASN A 116 -6.11 -1.39 2.95
C ASN A 116 -6.39 -0.87 1.53
N TYR A 117 -7.36 0.04 1.39
CA TYR A 117 -7.62 0.73 0.13
C TYR A 117 -6.37 1.47 -0.35
N CYS A 118 -5.74 2.26 0.50
CA CYS A 118 -4.52 2.99 0.15
C CYS A 118 -3.41 2.05 -0.30
N ARG A 119 -3.22 0.93 0.39
CA ARG A 119 -2.19 -0.08 0.02
C ARG A 119 -2.41 -0.67 -1.37
N VAL A 120 -3.64 -1.08 -1.69
CA VAL A 120 -3.97 -1.62 -3.03
C VAL A 120 -3.91 -0.53 -4.08
N SER A 121 -4.40 0.68 -3.75
CA SER A 121 -4.44 1.82 -4.66
C SER A 121 -3.02 2.22 -5.11
N LYS A 122 -2.01 2.16 -4.25
CA LYS A 122 -0.60 2.41 -4.62
C LYS A 122 -0.14 1.47 -5.74
N THR A 123 -0.42 0.17 -5.65
CA THR A 123 -0.05 -0.79 -6.70
C THR A 123 -0.76 -0.48 -8.02
N VAL A 124 -2.04 -0.11 -7.96
CA VAL A 124 -2.84 0.22 -9.16
C VAL A 124 -2.37 1.52 -9.80
N THR A 125 -2.14 2.58 -9.02
CA THR A 125 -1.69 3.88 -9.54
C THR A 125 -0.30 3.79 -10.13
N GLN A 126 0.64 3.10 -9.52
CA GLN A 126 1.98 2.89 -10.07
C GLN A 126 1.93 2.10 -11.38
N SER A 127 1.11 1.06 -11.47
CA SER A 127 0.89 0.33 -12.72
C SER A 127 0.30 1.23 -13.82
N ALA A 128 -0.64 2.11 -13.46
CA ALA A 128 -1.22 3.08 -14.39
C ALA A 128 -0.21 4.14 -14.85
N ILE A 129 0.72 4.59 -13.97
CA ILE A 129 1.79 5.52 -14.33
C ILE A 129 2.71 4.91 -15.40
N ILE A 130 3.18 3.67 -15.21
CA ILE A 130 4.08 3.05 -16.19
C ILE A 130 3.39 2.80 -17.53
N LEU A 131 2.11 2.41 -17.52
CA LEU A 131 1.31 2.26 -18.74
C LEU A 131 1.09 3.60 -19.46
N SER A 132 0.86 4.68 -18.73
CA SER A 132 0.72 6.01 -19.33
C SER A 132 2.02 6.48 -19.97
N ARG A 133 3.18 6.22 -19.35
CA ARG A 133 4.51 6.51 -19.92
C ARG A 133 4.75 5.71 -21.21
N LEU A 134 4.36 4.43 -21.24
CA LEU A 134 4.46 3.62 -22.46
C LEU A 134 3.63 4.21 -23.60
N GLY A 135 2.44 4.72 -23.30
CA GLY A 135 1.60 5.42 -24.27
C GLY A 135 2.25 6.66 -24.87
N CYS A 136 2.94 7.46 -24.04
CA CYS A 136 3.66 8.64 -24.46
C CYS A 136 4.85 8.30 -25.40
N VAL A 137 5.61 7.25 -25.08
CA VAL A 137 6.77 6.83 -25.87
C VAL A 137 6.34 6.24 -27.23
N LYS A 138 5.30 5.40 -27.28
CA LYS A 138 4.85 4.76 -28.52
C LYS A 138 4.21 5.73 -29.53
N LYS A 139 3.55 6.78 -29.07
CA LYS A 139 2.80 7.71 -29.94
C LYS A 139 2.96 9.17 -29.47
N PRO A 140 4.16 9.75 -29.53
CA PRO A 140 4.43 11.10 -28.99
C PRO A 140 3.52 12.17 -29.60
N MET A 141 3.33 12.18 -30.93
CA MET A 141 2.50 13.19 -31.62
C MET A 141 0.98 13.04 -31.36
N LYS A 142 0.52 11.88 -30.88
CA LYS A 142 -0.92 11.63 -30.59
C LYS A 142 -1.17 11.52 -29.08
N SER A 143 -0.13 11.69 -28.28
CA SER A 143 -0.16 11.51 -26.82
C SER A 143 -1.26 12.34 -26.15
N ASP A 144 -1.37 13.63 -26.50
CA ASP A 144 -2.35 14.53 -25.88
C ASP A 144 -3.80 14.16 -26.22
N LYS A 145 -4.07 13.79 -27.48
CA LYS A 145 -5.41 13.36 -27.89
C LYS A 145 -5.78 12.02 -27.22
N LEU A 146 -4.82 11.09 -27.15
CA LEU A 146 -5.01 9.79 -26.51
C LEU A 146 -5.20 9.96 -25.01
N SER A 147 -4.39 10.80 -24.37
CA SER A 147 -4.49 11.15 -22.97
C SER A 147 -5.88 11.68 -22.62
N ARG A 148 -6.38 12.69 -23.35
CA ARG A 148 -7.72 13.25 -23.12
C ARG A 148 -8.84 12.24 -23.27
N LYS A 149 -8.72 11.29 -24.21
CA LYS A 149 -9.73 10.21 -24.41
C LYS A 149 -9.67 9.16 -23.31
N LEU A 150 -8.49 8.85 -22.79
CA LEU A 150 -8.30 7.78 -21.81
C LEU A 150 -8.48 8.27 -20.36
N THR A 151 -8.28 9.56 -20.07
CA THR A 151 -8.43 10.13 -18.73
C THR A 151 -9.77 9.79 -18.08
N PRO A 152 -10.94 9.97 -18.75
CA PRO A 152 -12.25 9.68 -18.14
C PRO A 152 -12.47 8.19 -17.86
N LEU A 153 -11.68 7.30 -18.44
CA LEU A 153 -11.73 5.87 -18.17
C LEU A 153 -10.70 5.46 -17.10
N ILE A 154 -9.46 5.90 -17.26
CA ILE A 154 -8.35 5.45 -16.40
C ILE A 154 -8.50 5.98 -14.97
N ILE A 155 -8.84 7.26 -14.79
CA ILE A 155 -8.96 7.85 -13.44
C ILE A 155 -10.05 7.16 -12.60
N PRO A 156 -11.29 6.99 -13.08
CA PRO A 156 -12.28 6.21 -12.33
C PRO A 156 -11.82 4.76 -12.08
N THR A 157 -11.23 4.10 -13.09
CA THR A 157 -10.75 2.73 -12.91
C THR A 157 -9.71 2.64 -11.80
N THR A 158 -8.74 3.55 -11.73
CA THR A 158 -7.71 3.56 -10.68
C THR A 158 -8.29 3.84 -9.29
N VAL A 159 -9.41 4.53 -9.20
CA VAL A 159 -10.11 4.79 -7.93
C VAL A 159 -11.01 3.62 -7.52
N PHE A 160 -11.78 3.06 -8.45
CA PHE A 160 -12.79 2.04 -8.12
C PHE A 160 -12.22 0.61 -8.05
N LEU A 161 -11.19 0.30 -8.84
CA LEU A 161 -10.59 -1.03 -8.85
C LEU A 161 -10.07 -1.49 -7.47
N PRO A 162 -9.37 -0.65 -6.67
CA PRO A 162 -8.98 -1.03 -5.30
C PRO A 162 -10.17 -1.36 -4.40
N ILE A 163 -11.32 -0.67 -4.57
CA ILE A 163 -12.53 -0.93 -3.77
C ILE A 163 -13.02 -2.37 -3.99
N LEU A 164 -13.01 -2.84 -5.25
CA LEU A 164 -13.40 -4.22 -5.56
C LEU A 164 -12.48 -5.23 -4.90
N VAL A 165 -11.17 -4.95 -4.85
CA VAL A 165 -10.18 -5.83 -4.21
C VAL A 165 -10.40 -5.92 -2.70
N ILE A 166 -10.72 -4.81 -2.04
CA ILE A 166 -10.93 -4.77 -0.59
C ILE A 166 -12.38 -5.03 -0.17
N LEU A 167 -13.28 -5.31 -1.11
CA LEU A 167 -14.73 -5.42 -0.83
C LEU A 167 -15.04 -6.37 0.33
N ASN A 168 -14.35 -7.53 0.38
CA ASN A 168 -14.50 -8.47 1.48
C ASN A 168 -14.11 -7.85 2.84
N THR A 169 -13.10 -6.99 2.86
CA THR A 169 -12.68 -6.26 4.07
C THR A 169 -13.72 -5.23 4.48
N VAL A 170 -14.37 -4.57 3.52
CA VAL A 170 -15.42 -3.56 3.80
C VAL A 170 -16.63 -4.20 4.47
N ILE A 171 -17.09 -5.35 3.96
CA ILE A 171 -18.33 -6.00 4.42
C ILE A 171 -18.13 -6.94 5.61
N SER A 172 -16.90 -7.27 5.97
CA SER A 172 -16.59 -8.22 7.05
C SER A 172 -16.53 -7.51 8.41
N LYS A 173 -16.92 -8.23 9.46
CA LYS A 173 -16.76 -7.76 10.84
C LYS A 173 -15.30 -7.58 11.17
N LYS A 174 -14.94 -6.49 11.85
CA LYS A 174 -13.59 -6.21 12.33
C LYS A 174 -13.53 -6.42 13.83
N GLU A 175 -12.39 -6.89 14.30
CA GLU A 175 -12.12 -7.09 15.72
C GLU A 175 -10.74 -6.56 16.07
N VAL A 176 -10.63 -6.09 17.31
CA VAL A 176 -9.36 -5.64 17.88
C VAL A 176 -8.66 -6.85 18.49
N VAL A 177 -7.41 -7.05 18.11
CA VAL A 177 -6.57 -8.12 18.64
C VAL A 177 -5.36 -7.52 19.33
N PHE A 178 -5.07 -7.97 20.54
CA PHE A 178 -3.92 -7.55 21.31
C PHE A 178 -2.67 -8.30 20.86
N TRP A 179 -1.53 -7.57 20.79
CA TRP A 179 -0.28 -8.11 20.30
C TRP A 179 0.89 -7.42 21.00
N TYR A 180 1.65 -8.16 21.81
CA TYR A 180 2.83 -7.68 22.55
C TYR A 180 2.63 -6.33 23.25
N GLY A 181 1.51 -6.18 23.94
CA GLY A 181 1.16 -4.96 24.67
C GLY A 181 0.58 -3.82 23.83
N GLY A 182 0.59 -3.92 22.50
CA GLY A 182 -0.15 -3.07 21.58
C GLY A 182 -1.43 -3.74 21.10
N PHE A 183 -2.08 -3.16 20.08
CA PHE A 183 -3.22 -3.78 19.42
C PHE A 183 -3.28 -3.41 17.94
N PHE A 184 -3.95 -4.26 17.18
CA PHE A 184 -4.26 -4.00 15.77
C PHE A 184 -5.63 -4.57 15.41
N THR A 185 -6.16 -4.16 14.27
CA THR A 185 -7.47 -4.62 13.80
C THR A 185 -7.32 -5.77 12.81
N ILE A 186 -8.10 -6.82 13.00
CA ILE A 186 -8.27 -7.91 12.03
C ILE A 186 -9.70 -7.90 11.49
N TYR A 187 -9.95 -8.66 10.42
CA TYR A 187 -11.29 -8.87 9.89
C TYR A 187 -11.62 -10.37 9.80
N HIS A 188 -12.89 -10.71 10.11
CA HIS A 188 -13.41 -12.04 9.92
C HIS A 188 -13.89 -12.20 8.50
N ARG A 189 -13.33 -13.17 7.77
CA ARG A 189 -13.69 -13.40 6.37
C ARG A 189 -15.15 -13.79 6.24
N LYS A 190 -15.93 -13.00 5.53
CA LYS A 190 -17.30 -13.34 5.16
C LYS A 190 -17.33 -14.43 4.08
N PHE A 191 -16.40 -14.36 3.13
CA PHE A 191 -16.22 -15.38 2.09
C PHE A 191 -14.89 -16.11 2.31
N VAL A 192 -14.96 -17.39 2.62
CA VAL A 192 -13.79 -18.21 3.00
C VAL A 192 -12.82 -18.39 1.84
N TRP A 193 -13.32 -18.48 0.60
CA TRP A 193 -12.54 -18.72 -0.61
C TRP A 193 -11.87 -17.46 -1.18
N VAL A 194 -12.34 -16.26 -0.80
CA VAL A 194 -11.76 -15.00 -1.25
C VAL A 194 -11.10 -14.30 -0.07
N SER A 195 -9.78 -14.17 -0.11
CA SER A 195 -9.03 -13.42 0.87
C SER A 195 -8.42 -12.16 0.27
N LEU A 196 -8.29 -11.11 1.07
CA LEU A 196 -7.58 -9.90 0.68
C LEU A 196 -6.15 -10.22 0.21
N SER A 197 -5.47 -11.13 0.90
CA SER A 197 -4.12 -11.56 0.54
C SER A 197 -4.05 -12.21 -0.83
N SER A 198 -4.99 -13.11 -1.16
CA SER A 198 -5.00 -13.77 -2.47
C SER A 198 -5.28 -12.80 -3.61
N LEU A 199 -6.26 -11.90 -3.42
CA LEU A 199 -6.56 -10.86 -4.40
C LEU A 199 -5.38 -9.91 -4.59
N HIS A 200 -4.77 -9.48 -3.49
CA HIS A 200 -3.61 -8.59 -3.54
C HIS A 200 -2.42 -9.25 -4.24
N LEU A 201 -2.13 -10.52 -3.96
CA LEU A 201 -1.10 -11.29 -4.67
C LEU A 201 -1.36 -11.35 -6.17
N THR A 202 -2.59 -11.61 -6.57
CA THR A 202 -2.97 -11.62 -7.99
C THR A 202 -2.67 -10.25 -8.64
N PHE A 203 -3.03 -9.15 -7.97
CA PHE A 203 -2.70 -7.80 -8.44
C PHE A 203 -1.21 -7.53 -8.51
N LEU A 204 -0.43 -8.00 -7.55
CA LEU A 204 1.04 -7.86 -7.57
C LEU A 204 1.66 -8.60 -8.75
N PHE A 205 1.21 -9.82 -9.06
CA PHE A 205 1.66 -10.55 -10.26
C PHE A 205 1.36 -9.79 -11.54
N PHE A 206 0.15 -9.25 -11.69
CA PHE A 206 -0.19 -8.42 -12.84
C PHE A 206 0.64 -7.13 -12.90
N ALA A 207 0.88 -6.47 -11.77
CA ALA A 207 1.71 -5.28 -11.70
C ALA A 207 3.15 -5.58 -12.15
N ILE A 208 3.77 -6.65 -11.67
CA ILE A 208 5.11 -7.08 -12.07
C ILE A 208 5.16 -7.32 -13.59
N ALA A 209 4.19 -8.07 -14.13
CA ALA A 209 4.11 -8.33 -15.56
C ALA A 209 3.98 -7.03 -16.39
N ILE A 210 3.13 -6.10 -15.94
CA ILE A 210 2.94 -4.79 -16.57
C ILE A 210 4.24 -3.98 -16.53
N PHE A 211 4.95 -3.95 -15.40
CA PHE A 211 6.22 -3.22 -15.27
C PHE A 211 7.28 -3.79 -16.20
N ILE A 212 7.50 -5.11 -16.20
CA ILE A 212 8.47 -5.76 -17.07
C ILE A 212 8.15 -5.50 -18.54
N PHE A 213 6.92 -5.79 -18.97
CA PHE A 213 6.51 -5.60 -20.34
C PHE A 213 6.62 -4.15 -20.79
N SER A 214 6.11 -3.21 -19.99
CA SER A 214 6.13 -1.79 -20.33
C SER A 214 7.55 -1.24 -20.40
N SER A 215 8.43 -1.66 -19.49
CA SER A 215 9.83 -1.22 -19.47
C SER A 215 10.59 -1.70 -20.69
N ILE A 216 10.45 -2.97 -21.08
CA ILE A 216 11.05 -3.50 -22.31
C ILE A 216 10.54 -2.72 -23.54
N MET A 217 9.25 -2.43 -23.59
CA MET A 217 8.67 -1.71 -24.70
C MET A 217 9.10 -0.22 -24.73
N ILE A 218 9.27 0.43 -23.57
CA ILE A 218 9.78 1.80 -23.48
C ILE A 218 11.22 1.83 -24.00
N VAL A 219 12.11 0.97 -23.51
CA VAL A 219 13.51 0.90 -23.93
C VAL A 219 13.63 0.65 -25.44
N ARG A 220 12.82 -0.24 -26.01
CA ARG A 220 12.82 -0.52 -27.47
C ARG A 220 12.37 0.65 -28.33
N HIS A 221 11.60 1.60 -27.80
CA HIS A 221 11.07 2.73 -28.56
C HIS A 221 11.76 4.06 -28.22
N LEU A 222 12.72 4.07 -27.27
CA LEU A 222 13.52 5.25 -27.00
C LEU A 222 14.44 5.58 -28.18
N PRO A 223 14.66 6.87 -28.49
CA PRO A 223 15.65 7.29 -29.49
C PRO A 223 17.05 6.81 -29.10
N PRO A 224 17.87 6.35 -30.06
CA PRO A 224 19.19 5.71 -29.80
C PRO A 224 20.24 6.60 -29.13
N HIS A 225 19.98 7.89 -28.95
CA HIS A 225 20.92 8.84 -28.31
C HIS A 225 20.47 9.28 -26.89
N ASN A 226 19.47 8.65 -26.29
CA ASN A 226 18.96 9.08 -24.97
C ASN A 226 19.31 8.08 -23.86
N GLU A 227 20.62 7.78 -23.71
CA GLU A 227 21.15 6.83 -22.73
C GLU A 227 20.73 7.13 -21.29
N LEU A 228 20.62 8.42 -20.91
CA LEU A 228 20.20 8.80 -19.56
C LEU A 228 18.75 8.41 -19.28
N ALA A 229 17.84 8.64 -20.24
CA ALA A 229 16.43 8.28 -20.10
C ALA A 229 16.24 6.76 -20.07
N GLU A 230 17.00 6.02 -20.91
CA GLU A 230 17.03 4.58 -20.94
C GLU A 230 17.48 4.01 -19.59
N ARG A 231 18.62 4.46 -19.07
CA ARG A 231 19.16 4.04 -17.78
C ARG A 231 18.19 4.32 -16.63
N ASN A 232 17.60 5.51 -16.58
CA ASN A 232 16.64 5.87 -15.54
C ASN A 232 15.36 5.02 -15.62
N CYS A 233 14.89 4.70 -16.83
CA CYS A 233 13.75 3.82 -17.02
C CYS A 233 14.04 2.39 -16.52
N ILE A 234 15.21 1.85 -16.85
CA ILE A 234 15.64 0.52 -16.40
C ILE A 234 15.79 0.47 -14.88
N ILE A 235 16.46 1.47 -14.28
CA ILE A 235 16.64 1.54 -12.82
C ILE A 235 15.28 1.56 -12.12
N HIS A 236 14.37 2.45 -12.57
CA HIS A 236 13.03 2.53 -11.99
C HIS A 236 12.26 1.21 -12.13
N ALA A 237 12.35 0.54 -13.28
CA ALA A 237 11.70 -0.74 -13.51
C ALA A 237 12.26 -1.84 -12.60
N VAL A 238 13.58 -1.92 -12.47
CA VAL A 238 14.24 -2.93 -11.59
C VAL A 238 13.83 -2.71 -10.13
N LEU A 239 13.85 -1.46 -9.65
CA LEU A 239 13.46 -1.13 -8.29
C LEU A 239 11.98 -1.47 -8.04
N ALA A 240 11.08 -1.13 -8.98
CA ALA A 240 9.66 -1.44 -8.86
C ALA A 240 9.39 -2.95 -8.88
N VAL A 241 9.99 -3.70 -9.80
CA VAL A 241 9.84 -5.16 -9.88
C VAL A 241 10.40 -5.82 -8.63
N PHE A 242 11.55 -5.38 -8.14
CA PHE A 242 12.14 -5.88 -6.90
C PHE A 242 11.21 -5.62 -5.70
N GLY A 243 10.72 -4.40 -5.55
CA GLY A 243 9.80 -4.02 -4.47
C GLY A 243 8.50 -4.83 -4.50
N PHE A 244 7.85 -4.95 -5.67
CA PHE A 244 6.64 -5.76 -5.81
C PHE A 244 6.89 -7.25 -5.57
N SER A 245 8.04 -7.79 -6.01
CA SER A 245 8.40 -9.19 -5.77
C SER A 245 8.62 -9.46 -4.30
N LEU A 246 9.31 -8.56 -3.60
CA LEU A 246 9.55 -8.66 -2.17
C LEU A 246 8.22 -8.56 -1.38
N GLN A 247 7.36 -7.62 -1.77
CA GLN A 247 6.00 -7.51 -1.21
C GLN A 247 5.18 -8.79 -1.44
N GLY A 248 5.22 -9.36 -2.65
CA GLY A 248 4.56 -10.62 -2.98
C GLY A 248 5.08 -11.79 -2.16
N PHE A 249 6.39 -11.85 -1.93
CA PHE A 249 7.02 -12.87 -1.09
C PHE A 249 6.51 -12.82 0.35
N PHE A 250 6.57 -11.66 1.00
CA PHE A 250 6.09 -11.52 2.38
C PHE A 250 4.59 -11.73 2.51
N GLN A 251 3.81 -11.27 1.52
CA GLN A 251 2.38 -11.49 1.50
C GLN A 251 2.02 -12.97 1.33
N SER A 252 2.75 -13.70 0.48
CA SER A 252 2.59 -15.14 0.30
C SER A 252 2.96 -15.90 1.57
N TYR A 253 4.10 -15.55 2.16
CA TYR A 253 4.56 -16.15 3.41
C TYR A 253 3.54 -15.95 4.53
N TYR A 254 3.05 -14.72 4.69
CA TYR A 254 1.97 -14.43 5.65
C TYR A 254 0.70 -15.22 5.35
N ALA A 255 0.27 -15.31 4.09
CA ALA A 255 -0.96 -16.01 3.71
C ALA A 255 -0.89 -17.51 3.99
N LEU A 256 0.29 -18.12 3.80
CA LEU A 256 0.50 -19.56 3.96
C LEU A 256 0.75 -19.97 5.41
N PHE A 257 1.52 -19.20 6.15
CA PHE A 257 2.10 -19.64 7.42
C PHE A 257 1.58 -18.91 8.66
N ARG A 258 0.72 -17.91 8.55
CA ARG A 258 0.24 -17.07 9.67
C ARG A 258 -0.46 -17.84 10.80
N PHE A 259 -0.87 -19.09 10.58
CA PHE A 259 -1.54 -19.92 11.58
C PHE A 259 -0.62 -20.97 12.19
N GLN A 260 0.65 -20.97 11.86
CA GLN A 260 1.64 -21.87 12.46
C GLN A 260 2.16 -21.28 13.76
N GLU A 261 2.34 -22.09 14.79
CA GLU A 261 2.87 -21.66 16.10
C GLU A 261 4.30 -21.08 16.01
N TRP A 262 5.06 -21.52 15.02
CA TRP A 262 6.43 -21.03 14.76
C TRP A 262 6.49 -19.79 13.85
N PHE A 263 5.34 -19.17 13.53
CA PHE A 263 5.31 -18.01 12.64
C PHE A 263 6.13 -16.86 13.23
N PRO A 264 7.18 -16.40 12.56
CA PRO A 264 8.08 -15.41 13.15
C PRO A 264 7.48 -14.01 13.07
N ASP A 265 7.52 -13.31 14.19
CA ASP A 265 7.00 -11.94 14.33
C ASP A 265 7.63 -10.95 13.37
N PHE A 266 8.90 -11.19 12.98
CA PHE A 266 9.61 -10.31 12.06
C PHE A 266 8.91 -10.21 10.68
N VAL A 267 8.08 -11.19 10.30
CA VAL A 267 7.34 -11.16 9.03
C VAL A 267 6.32 -10.03 9.02
N ILE A 268 5.66 -9.77 10.15
CA ILE A 268 4.71 -8.66 10.27
C ILE A 268 5.45 -7.33 10.13
N HIS A 269 6.57 -7.18 10.84
CA HIS A 269 7.40 -5.97 10.73
C HIS A 269 8.00 -5.82 9.34
N GLY A 270 8.44 -6.91 8.72
CA GLY A 270 8.95 -6.95 7.35
C GLY A 270 7.91 -6.50 6.33
N GLN A 271 6.65 -6.90 6.49
CA GLN A 271 5.56 -6.42 5.64
C GLN A 271 5.42 -4.89 5.70
N PHE A 272 5.44 -4.29 6.89
CA PHE A 272 5.36 -2.84 7.04
C PHE A 272 6.51 -2.13 6.31
N VAL A 273 7.75 -2.55 6.55
CA VAL A 273 8.94 -1.95 5.92
C VAL A 273 8.87 -2.03 4.40
N ILE A 274 8.41 -3.16 3.84
CA ILE A 274 8.32 -3.31 2.38
C ILE A 274 7.23 -2.45 1.77
N TYR A 275 6.07 -2.34 2.43
CA TYR A 275 5.05 -1.40 2.00
C TYR A 275 5.54 0.05 2.05
N ASP A 276 6.39 0.39 3.02
CA ASP A 276 7.00 1.71 3.10
C ASP A 276 7.93 1.97 1.92
N VAL A 277 8.81 1.02 1.59
CA VAL A 277 9.69 1.13 0.44
C VAL A 277 8.90 1.41 -0.84
N MET A 278 7.75 0.73 -1.02
CA MET A 278 6.86 0.97 -2.16
C MET A 278 6.11 2.32 -2.09
N THR A 279 5.99 2.91 -0.92
CA THR A 279 5.33 4.21 -0.74
C THR A 279 6.31 5.36 -0.93
N VAL A 280 7.59 5.14 -0.60
CA VAL A 280 8.69 6.11 -0.73
C VAL A 280 9.22 6.18 -2.17
N GLY A 281 9.26 5.06 -2.89
CA GLY A 281 9.75 4.95 -4.28
C GLY A 281 8.69 5.33 -5.30
#